data_1ef8ded921090b17411877510d062248
#
_entry.id   1ef8ded921090b17411877510d062248
#
_cell.length_a   1.000
_cell.length_b   1.000
_cell.length_c   1.000
_cell.angle_alpha   90.00
_cell.angle_beta   90.00
_cell.angle_gamma   90.00
#
_symmetry.space_group_name_H-M   'P 1'
#
loop_
_entity.id
_entity.type
_entity.pdbx_description
1 polymer ?
#
loop_
_entity_poly.entity_id
_entity_poly.type
_entity_poly.pdbx_seq_one_letter_code
_entity_poly.pdbx_strand_id
1 'polypeptide(L)'
;SIAQPSHQGDRVPMPSLQTNIAEVFESLATAIPDRECIVFRDLRLTYAQVQDRCHQLANVLTDAGLGVQTERGELASHEIGQDALALYLHNGNEYLEGMIGAYMARTAPFNVNYRYVAEELLYLLRDSGARAIIYHSAFAPTLAAVLPQLPHLTVLLQVDDDSGNALLEGARWYEAALADASTDLDPALRASWSPDDLYILYTGGTTGMPKGVMWRQDDLFN
;
A
#
# COMPACT_ATOMS: atom_id res chain seq x y z
N SER A 1 14.57 -60.68 13.76
CA SER A 1 14.49 -59.62 12.76
C SER A 1 13.03 -59.20 12.64
N ILE A 2 12.71 -58.04 13.21
CA ILE A 2 11.37 -57.44 13.10
C ILE A 2 11.51 -56.35 12.05
N ALA A 3 10.84 -56.53 10.92
CA ALA A 3 10.75 -55.53 9.87
C ALA A 3 9.83 -54.39 10.31
N GLN A 4 10.33 -53.16 10.28
CA GLN A 4 9.51 -51.98 10.46
C GLN A 4 8.78 -51.65 9.15
N PRO A 5 7.50 -51.29 9.18
CA PRO A 5 6.80 -50.86 8.01
C PRO A 5 7.23 -49.40 7.68
N SER A 6 7.77 -49.20 6.48
CA SER A 6 8.04 -47.90 5.89
C SER A 6 6.71 -47.23 5.48
N HIS A 7 6.14 -46.41 6.35
CA HIS A 7 5.10 -45.49 5.95
C HIS A 7 5.74 -44.24 5.34
N GLN A 8 6.16 -44.32 4.10
CA GLN A 8 6.23 -43.15 3.22
C GLN A 8 4.81 -42.89 2.72
N GLY A 9 4.04 -42.15 3.52
CA GLY A 9 2.82 -41.52 3.02
C GLY A 9 3.21 -40.43 2.06
N ASP A 10 2.91 -40.62 0.78
CA ASP A 10 2.93 -39.59 -0.22
C ASP A 10 2.04 -38.44 0.30
N ARG A 11 2.65 -37.42 0.88
CA ARG A 11 1.98 -36.16 1.12
C ARG A 11 1.77 -35.59 -0.28
N VAL A 12 0.54 -35.71 -0.80
CA VAL A 12 0.09 -34.90 -1.92
C VAL A 12 0.33 -33.45 -1.50
N PRO A 13 1.18 -32.68 -2.20
CA PRO A 13 1.37 -31.28 -1.88
C PRO A 13 -0.01 -30.64 -2.00
N MET A 14 -0.53 -30.11 -0.89
CA MET A 14 -1.71 -29.25 -0.98
C MET A 14 -1.34 -28.13 -1.93
N PRO A 15 -2.17 -27.78 -2.92
CA PRO A 15 -1.91 -26.60 -3.73
C PRO A 15 -1.80 -25.45 -2.75
N SER A 16 -0.66 -24.73 -2.77
CA SER A 16 -0.52 -23.51 -2.01
C SER A 16 -1.64 -22.57 -2.47
N LEU A 17 -2.53 -22.19 -1.57
CA LEU A 17 -3.49 -21.17 -1.84
C LEU A 17 -2.67 -19.91 -2.18
N GLN A 18 -2.71 -19.50 -3.44
CA GLN A 18 -2.11 -18.24 -3.84
C GLN A 18 -2.95 -17.11 -3.25
N THR A 19 -2.32 -16.23 -2.49
CA THR A 19 -3.03 -15.24 -1.68
C THR A 19 -2.69 -13.82 -2.12
N ASN A 20 -3.72 -13.01 -2.33
CA ASN A 20 -3.62 -11.56 -2.52
C ASN A 20 -4.32 -10.86 -1.35
N ILE A 21 -3.70 -9.82 -0.78
CA ILE A 21 -4.22 -9.13 0.42
C ILE A 21 -5.53 -8.40 0.12
N ALA A 22 -5.68 -7.83 -1.09
CA ALA A 22 -6.92 -7.19 -1.48
C ALA A 22 -8.08 -8.19 -1.52
N GLU A 23 -7.88 -9.41 -2.06
CA GLU A 23 -8.89 -10.47 -2.07
C GLU A 23 -9.27 -10.93 -0.66
N VAL A 24 -8.29 -11.05 0.23
CA VAL A 24 -8.54 -11.41 1.65
C VAL A 24 -9.39 -10.35 2.32
N PHE A 25 -9.05 -9.07 2.13
CA PHE A 25 -9.82 -7.97 2.72
C PHE A 25 -11.24 -7.91 2.16
N GLU A 26 -11.43 -8.05 0.85
CA GLU A 26 -12.75 -8.12 0.20
C GLU A 26 -13.61 -9.25 0.76
N SER A 27 -13.00 -10.42 0.96
CA SER A 27 -13.69 -11.58 1.53
C SER A 27 -14.16 -11.32 2.96
N LEU A 28 -13.33 -10.66 3.78
CA LEU A 28 -13.70 -10.26 5.14
C LEU A 28 -14.81 -9.21 5.14
N ALA A 29 -14.69 -8.16 4.33
CA ALA A 29 -15.69 -7.10 4.22
C ALA A 29 -17.06 -7.65 3.75
N THR A 30 -17.05 -8.64 2.86
CA THR A 30 -18.26 -9.33 2.43
C THR A 30 -18.87 -10.21 3.54
N ALA A 31 -18.02 -10.91 4.31
CA ALA A 31 -18.49 -11.86 5.33
C ALA A 31 -18.99 -11.17 6.61
N ILE A 32 -18.38 -10.03 6.99
CA ILE A 32 -18.67 -9.35 8.25
C ILE A 32 -18.76 -7.82 8.08
N PRO A 33 -19.61 -7.31 7.15
CA PRO A 33 -19.59 -5.90 6.74
C PRO A 33 -19.85 -4.92 7.88
N ASP A 34 -20.70 -5.29 8.82
CA ASP A 34 -21.14 -4.41 9.91
C ASP A 34 -20.23 -4.45 11.15
N ARG A 35 -19.20 -5.33 11.16
CA ARG A 35 -18.26 -5.36 12.28
C ARG A 35 -17.28 -4.20 12.19
N GLU A 36 -16.86 -3.70 13.38
CA GLU A 36 -15.80 -2.70 13.47
C GLU A 36 -14.49 -3.27 12.90
N CYS A 37 -13.93 -2.55 11.93
CA CYS A 37 -12.64 -2.85 11.30
C CYS A 37 -11.55 -1.94 11.88
N ILE A 38 -11.84 -0.63 11.99
CA ILE A 38 -10.92 0.36 12.54
C ILE A 38 -11.54 1.03 13.75
N VAL A 39 -10.76 1.05 14.83
CA VAL A 39 -11.04 1.81 16.05
C VAL A 39 -9.82 2.69 16.31
N PHE A 40 -9.97 3.98 16.07
CA PHE A 40 -8.89 4.94 16.28
C PHE A 40 -9.43 6.21 16.94
N ARG A 41 -9.02 6.48 18.18
CA ARG A 41 -9.61 7.54 19.03
C ARG A 41 -11.14 7.39 19.09
N ASP A 42 -11.88 8.40 18.68
CA ASP A 42 -13.35 8.38 18.64
C ASP A 42 -13.91 7.85 17.31
N LEU A 43 -13.04 7.63 16.32
CA LEU A 43 -13.44 7.08 15.02
C LEU A 43 -13.70 5.58 15.12
N ARG A 44 -14.84 5.16 14.58
CA ARG A 44 -15.23 3.75 14.40
C ARG A 44 -15.65 3.53 12.96
N LEU A 45 -14.96 2.65 12.26
CA LEU A 45 -15.31 2.29 10.89
C LEU A 45 -15.56 0.79 10.81
N THR A 46 -16.64 0.42 10.16
CA THR A 46 -16.96 -0.98 9.86
C THR A 46 -16.13 -1.48 8.67
N TYR A 47 -16.12 -2.81 8.47
CA TYR A 47 -15.46 -3.39 7.29
C TYR A 47 -16.03 -2.84 5.98
N ALA A 48 -17.35 -2.68 5.87
CA ALA A 48 -17.97 -2.09 4.69
C ALA A 48 -17.50 -0.65 4.44
N GLN A 49 -17.45 0.17 5.49
CA GLN A 49 -17.00 1.56 5.37
C GLN A 49 -15.53 1.67 4.97
N VAL A 50 -14.68 0.80 5.54
CA VAL A 50 -13.25 0.76 5.15
C VAL A 50 -13.09 0.27 3.72
N GLN A 51 -13.89 -0.72 3.29
CA GLN A 51 -13.90 -1.19 1.90
C GLN A 51 -14.23 -0.07 0.92
N ASP A 52 -15.32 0.69 1.18
CA ASP A 52 -15.71 1.82 0.33
C ASP A 52 -14.57 2.84 0.20
N ARG A 53 -13.93 3.18 1.30
CA ARG A 53 -12.80 4.14 1.33
C ARG A 53 -11.57 3.59 0.59
N CYS A 54 -11.29 2.29 0.71
CA CYS A 54 -10.20 1.64 -0.04
C CYS A 54 -10.50 1.60 -1.54
N HIS A 55 -11.75 1.34 -1.95
CA HIS A 55 -12.18 1.42 -3.35
C HIS A 55 -12.02 2.84 -3.90
N GLN A 56 -12.45 3.85 -3.15
CA GLN A 56 -12.28 5.25 -3.52
C GLN A 56 -10.80 5.59 -3.72
N LEU A 57 -9.93 5.19 -2.78
CA LEU A 57 -8.49 5.41 -2.93
C LEU A 57 -7.91 4.67 -4.14
N ALA A 58 -8.30 3.41 -4.36
CA ALA A 58 -7.86 2.65 -5.52
C ALA A 58 -8.26 3.35 -6.82
N ASN A 59 -9.49 3.87 -6.91
CA ASN A 59 -9.94 4.64 -8.05
C ASN A 59 -9.15 5.94 -8.24
N VAL A 60 -8.85 6.68 -7.16
CA VAL A 60 -7.98 7.88 -7.22
C VAL A 60 -6.62 7.55 -7.83
N LEU A 61 -6.02 6.42 -7.42
CA LEU A 61 -4.71 6.02 -7.91
C LEU A 61 -4.76 5.56 -9.38
N THR A 62 -5.73 4.73 -9.73
CA THR A 62 -5.87 4.21 -11.11
C THR A 62 -6.28 5.29 -12.11
N ASP A 63 -7.15 6.22 -11.73
CA ASP A 63 -7.53 7.38 -12.55
C ASP A 63 -6.32 8.31 -12.82
N ALA A 64 -5.36 8.33 -11.91
CA ALA A 64 -4.08 9.01 -12.10
C ALA A 64 -3.06 8.18 -12.92
N GLY A 65 -3.46 7.01 -13.43
CA GLY A 65 -2.62 6.14 -14.25
C GLY A 65 -1.58 5.33 -13.48
N LEU A 66 -1.80 5.13 -12.15
CA LEU A 66 -0.94 4.29 -11.34
C LEU A 66 -1.45 2.84 -11.32
N GLY A 67 -0.52 1.90 -11.17
CA GLY A 67 -0.81 0.47 -11.11
C GLY A 67 0.39 -0.37 -11.53
N VAL A 68 0.12 -1.47 -12.23
CA VAL A 68 1.15 -2.34 -12.81
C VAL A 68 1.55 -1.79 -14.17
N GLN A 69 2.84 -1.53 -14.35
CA GLN A 69 3.44 -1.12 -15.63
C GLN A 69 4.04 -2.32 -16.36
N THR A 70 4.54 -3.31 -15.59
CA THR A 70 5.10 -4.56 -16.11
C THR A 70 4.79 -5.67 -15.12
N GLU A 71 4.26 -6.80 -15.61
CA GLU A 71 3.90 -7.93 -14.74
C GLU A 71 5.15 -8.64 -14.20
N ARG A 72 5.04 -9.19 -12.98
CA ARG A 72 6.16 -9.80 -12.25
C ARG A 72 6.93 -10.85 -13.07
N GLY A 73 6.23 -11.64 -13.87
CA GLY A 73 6.82 -12.71 -14.69
C GLY A 73 7.76 -12.23 -15.80
N GLU A 74 7.71 -10.93 -16.14
CA GLU A 74 8.55 -10.31 -17.18
C GLU A 74 9.78 -9.60 -16.61
N LEU A 75 9.94 -9.60 -15.27
CA LEU A 75 10.94 -8.83 -14.55
C LEU A 75 11.99 -9.72 -13.89
N ALA A 76 13.21 -9.19 -13.74
CA ALA A 76 14.21 -9.78 -12.86
C ALA A 76 13.81 -9.62 -11.38
N SER A 77 14.38 -10.46 -10.51
CA SER A 77 13.97 -10.51 -9.08
C SER A 77 14.12 -9.19 -8.32
N HIS A 78 15.00 -8.30 -8.78
CA HIS A 78 15.28 -7.01 -8.14
C HIS A 78 14.53 -5.82 -8.76
N GLU A 79 13.76 -6.06 -9.83
CA GLU A 79 13.00 -5.01 -10.51
C GLU A 79 11.59 -4.89 -9.94
N ILE A 80 11.03 -3.68 -10.00
CA ILE A 80 9.66 -3.36 -9.61
C ILE A 80 8.88 -2.99 -10.86
N GLY A 81 7.76 -3.69 -11.11
CA GLY A 81 6.85 -3.40 -12.20
C GLY A 81 5.60 -2.64 -11.79
N GLN A 82 5.44 -2.38 -10.50
CA GLN A 82 4.31 -1.64 -9.94
C GLN A 82 4.75 -0.23 -9.56
N ASP A 83 3.86 0.75 -9.75
CA ASP A 83 4.08 2.08 -9.19
C ASP A 83 4.06 2.03 -7.66
N ALA A 84 4.99 2.75 -7.03
CA ALA A 84 5.13 2.76 -5.59
C ALA A 84 4.32 3.90 -4.95
N LEU A 85 3.63 3.60 -3.84
CA LEU A 85 2.90 4.54 -2.99
C LEU A 85 3.60 4.69 -1.64
N ALA A 86 4.04 5.89 -1.32
CA ALA A 86 4.62 6.22 -0.03
C ALA A 86 3.54 6.56 1.01
N LEU A 87 3.64 6.00 2.22
CA LEU A 87 2.79 6.32 3.36
C LEU A 87 3.61 7.08 4.40
N TYR A 88 3.52 8.40 4.37
CA TYR A 88 4.23 9.31 5.29
C TYR A 88 3.27 9.82 6.36
N LEU A 89 2.88 8.90 7.23
CA LEU A 89 1.76 9.05 8.14
C LEU A 89 2.16 8.69 9.59
N HIS A 90 1.51 9.30 10.53
CA HIS A 90 1.31 8.73 11.85
C HIS A 90 0.29 7.59 11.79
N ASN A 91 0.17 6.81 12.86
CA ASN A 91 -0.87 5.79 12.93
C ASN A 91 -2.27 6.44 12.90
N GLY A 92 -3.12 5.90 12.04
CA GLY A 92 -4.49 6.37 11.82
C GLY A 92 -5.21 5.43 10.85
N ASN A 93 -6.47 5.76 10.55
CA ASN A 93 -7.25 5.02 9.57
C ASN A 93 -6.64 5.12 8.17
N GLU A 94 -6.09 6.28 7.82
CA GLU A 94 -5.48 6.56 6.51
C GLU A 94 -4.30 5.63 6.23
N TYR A 95 -3.63 5.15 7.29
CA TYR A 95 -2.53 4.21 7.13
C TYR A 95 -3.02 2.85 6.61
N LEU A 96 -4.07 2.30 7.23
CA LEU A 96 -4.65 1.02 6.79
C LEU A 96 -5.35 1.16 5.44
N GLU A 97 -6.11 2.24 5.25
CA GLU A 97 -6.75 2.57 3.98
C GLU A 97 -5.72 2.72 2.85
N GLY A 98 -4.60 3.40 3.14
CA GLY A 98 -3.48 3.57 2.22
C GLY A 98 -2.86 2.24 1.79
N MET A 99 -2.65 1.33 2.74
CA MET A 99 -2.13 -0.01 2.45
C MET A 99 -3.11 -0.81 1.59
N ILE A 100 -4.35 -0.96 2.03
CA ILE A 100 -5.35 -1.79 1.35
C ILE A 100 -5.76 -1.19 -0.01
N GLY A 101 -6.01 0.12 -0.07
CA GLY A 101 -6.33 0.81 -1.33
C GLY A 101 -5.21 0.72 -2.36
N ALA A 102 -3.94 0.77 -1.91
CA ALA A 102 -2.79 0.53 -2.78
C ALA A 102 -2.78 -0.89 -3.36
N TYR A 103 -3.04 -1.91 -2.52
CA TYR A 103 -3.15 -3.28 -3.02
C TYR A 103 -4.29 -3.44 -4.01
N MET A 104 -5.44 -2.81 -3.76
CA MET A 104 -6.58 -2.82 -4.69
C MET A 104 -6.27 -2.12 -6.03
N ALA A 105 -5.45 -1.07 -6.02
CA ALA A 105 -4.96 -0.39 -7.22
C ALA A 105 -3.78 -1.12 -7.90
N ARG A 106 -3.31 -2.23 -7.33
CA ARG A 106 -2.08 -2.93 -7.74
C ARG A 106 -0.85 -2.02 -7.76
N THR A 107 -0.78 -1.08 -6.82
CA THR A 107 0.42 -0.30 -6.51
C THR A 107 1.16 -0.94 -5.33
N ALA A 108 2.47 -0.69 -5.22
CA ALA A 108 3.29 -1.23 -4.14
C ALA A 108 3.42 -0.21 -3.00
N PRO A 109 2.69 -0.37 -1.88
CA PRO A 109 2.80 0.56 -0.76
C PRO A 109 4.07 0.32 0.04
N PHE A 110 4.59 1.40 0.63
CA PHE A 110 5.67 1.32 1.62
C PHE A 110 5.54 2.41 2.68
N ASN A 111 6.02 2.08 3.87
CA ASN A 111 6.02 3.00 5.00
C ASN A 111 7.22 3.94 4.96
N VAL A 112 6.98 5.23 5.19
CA VAL A 112 8.00 6.25 5.41
C VAL A 112 8.10 6.53 6.90
N ASN A 113 9.29 6.45 7.46
CA ASN A 113 9.50 6.81 8.86
C ASN A 113 9.22 8.32 9.04
N TYR A 114 8.21 8.65 9.85
CA TYR A 114 7.78 10.03 10.10
C TYR A 114 8.87 10.91 10.77
N ARG A 115 9.95 10.30 11.26
CA ARG A 115 11.08 11.02 11.87
C ARG A 115 12.15 11.42 10.85
N TYR A 116 12.02 11.01 9.59
CA TYR A 116 13.02 11.33 8.57
C TYR A 116 13.11 12.83 8.34
N VAL A 117 14.34 13.32 8.27
CA VAL A 117 14.65 14.67 7.79
C VAL A 117 14.59 14.71 6.26
N ALA A 118 14.65 15.92 5.68
CA ALA A 118 14.48 16.11 4.25
C ALA A 118 15.40 15.25 3.38
N GLU A 119 16.67 15.09 3.77
CA GLU A 119 17.65 14.29 3.02
C GLU A 119 17.29 12.80 3.00
N GLU A 120 16.87 12.25 4.14
CA GLU A 120 16.46 10.87 4.27
C GLU A 120 15.16 10.60 3.48
N LEU A 121 14.20 11.52 3.56
CA LEU A 121 12.95 11.47 2.81
C LEU A 121 13.23 11.50 1.30
N LEU A 122 14.08 12.43 0.84
CA LEU A 122 14.46 12.54 -0.57
C LEU A 122 15.09 11.23 -1.07
N TYR A 123 16.04 10.68 -0.30
CA TYR A 123 16.65 9.41 -0.65
C TYR A 123 15.60 8.32 -0.83
N LEU A 124 14.73 8.14 0.16
CA LEU A 124 13.73 7.09 0.17
C LEU A 124 12.77 7.19 -1.01
N LEU A 125 12.26 8.40 -1.29
CA LEU A 125 11.31 8.64 -2.39
C LEU A 125 11.96 8.46 -3.77
N ARG A 126 13.26 8.73 -3.90
CA ARG A 126 14.03 8.45 -5.12
C ARG A 126 14.31 6.97 -5.31
N ASP A 127 14.78 6.30 -4.24
CA ASP A 127 15.14 4.88 -4.28
C ASP A 127 13.93 4.00 -4.58
N SER A 128 12.77 4.33 -4.00
CA SER A 128 11.51 3.63 -4.26
C SER A 128 10.89 3.95 -5.62
N GLY A 129 11.30 5.04 -6.26
CA GLY A 129 10.63 5.54 -7.45
C GLY A 129 9.16 5.94 -7.20
N ALA A 130 8.83 6.40 -5.98
CA ALA A 130 7.46 6.71 -5.59
C ALA A 130 6.78 7.66 -6.56
N ARG A 131 5.59 7.28 -7.02
CA ARG A 131 4.74 8.10 -7.89
C ARG A 131 3.57 8.75 -7.16
N ALA A 132 3.21 8.18 -6.02
CA ALA A 132 2.18 8.71 -5.14
C ALA A 132 2.67 8.78 -3.70
N ILE A 133 2.13 9.71 -2.93
CA ILE A 133 2.35 9.82 -1.48
C ILE A 133 1.07 10.24 -0.78
N ILE A 134 0.76 9.56 0.33
CA ILE A 134 -0.24 10.00 1.31
C ILE A 134 0.55 10.49 2.52
N TYR A 135 0.30 11.71 2.97
CA TYR A 135 1.06 12.30 4.07
C TYR A 135 0.21 13.19 4.97
N HIS A 136 0.53 13.20 6.26
CA HIS A 136 -0.08 14.15 7.19
C HIS A 136 0.40 15.58 6.96
N SER A 137 -0.48 16.56 7.16
CA SER A 137 -0.18 17.99 7.02
C SER A 137 1.03 18.43 7.84
N ALA A 138 1.26 17.81 9.00
CA ALA A 138 2.44 18.06 9.83
C ALA A 138 3.77 17.87 9.07
N PHE A 139 3.79 17.00 8.05
CA PHE A 139 4.98 16.71 7.25
C PHE A 139 5.07 17.52 5.96
N ALA A 140 4.08 18.35 5.67
CA ALA A 140 4.05 19.17 4.46
C ALA A 140 5.30 20.04 4.29
N PRO A 141 5.85 20.72 5.32
CA PRO A 141 7.08 21.51 5.15
C PRO A 141 8.30 20.67 4.75
N THR A 142 8.45 19.48 5.31
CA THR A 142 9.58 18.57 4.97
C THR A 142 9.42 18.05 3.55
N LEU A 143 8.21 17.67 3.14
CA LEU A 143 7.91 17.20 1.79
C LEU A 143 8.13 18.34 0.76
N ALA A 144 7.64 19.54 1.03
CA ALA A 144 7.80 20.70 0.15
C ALA A 144 9.28 21.00 -0.16
N ALA A 145 10.15 20.82 0.80
CA ALA A 145 11.59 21.07 0.62
C ALA A 145 12.25 20.11 -0.39
N VAL A 146 11.67 18.93 -0.62
CA VAL A 146 12.24 17.89 -1.50
C VAL A 146 11.47 17.71 -2.81
N LEU A 147 10.21 18.13 -2.87
CA LEU A 147 9.35 18.00 -4.07
C LEU A 147 9.98 18.48 -5.38
N PRO A 148 10.70 19.63 -5.44
CA PRO A 148 11.34 20.07 -6.69
C PRO A 148 12.34 19.08 -7.28
N GLN A 149 12.81 18.14 -6.46
CA GLN A 149 13.78 17.12 -6.85
C GLN A 149 13.12 15.76 -7.17
N LEU A 150 11.78 15.69 -7.14
CA LEU A 150 10.97 14.46 -7.30
C LEU A 150 9.94 14.61 -8.43
N PRO A 151 10.36 14.82 -9.68
CA PRO A 151 9.44 15.10 -10.79
C PRO A 151 8.47 13.94 -11.10
N HIS A 152 8.79 12.73 -10.63
CA HIS A 152 7.94 11.54 -10.82
C HIS A 152 6.87 11.38 -9.74
N LEU A 153 6.98 12.09 -8.62
CA LEU A 153 5.99 12.08 -7.55
C LEU A 153 4.82 13.00 -7.94
N THR A 154 3.81 12.43 -8.59
CA THR A 154 2.76 13.20 -9.27
C THR A 154 1.43 13.20 -8.52
N VAL A 155 1.19 12.23 -7.64
CA VAL A 155 -0.03 12.13 -6.82
C VAL A 155 0.29 12.44 -5.37
N LEU A 156 -0.21 13.57 -4.88
CA LEU A 156 0.01 14.07 -3.53
C LEU A 156 -1.33 14.14 -2.80
N LEU A 157 -1.53 13.29 -1.80
CA LEU A 157 -2.74 13.26 -0.97
C LEU A 157 -2.38 13.71 0.45
N GLN A 158 -2.84 14.90 0.83
CA GLN A 158 -2.58 15.49 2.13
C GLN A 158 -3.71 15.20 3.10
N VAL A 159 -3.37 14.61 4.24
CA VAL A 159 -4.29 14.35 5.36
C VAL A 159 -4.25 15.54 6.30
N ASP A 160 -5.42 16.11 6.59
CA ASP A 160 -5.54 17.14 7.61
C ASP A 160 -5.37 16.51 9.01
N ASP A 161 -4.49 17.08 9.81
CA ASP A 161 -4.14 16.60 11.14
C ASP A 161 -4.14 17.70 12.21
N ASP A 162 -4.86 18.79 11.94
CA ASP A 162 -4.94 19.97 12.79
C ASP A 162 -3.61 20.70 13.03
N SER A 163 -2.55 20.37 12.27
CA SER A 163 -1.24 21.05 12.36
C SER A 163 -1.26 22.48 11.82
N GLY A 164 -2.32 22.83 11.08
CA GLY A 164 -2.49 24.16 10.49
C GLY A 164 -1.64 24.43 9.23
N ASN A 165 -0.91 23.41 8.73
CA ASN A 165 -0.17 23.55 7.49
C ASN A 165 -1.10 23.57 6.28
N ALA A 166 -0.89 24.51 5.38
CA ALA A 166 -1.68 24.65 4.15
C ALA A 166 -1.48 23.46 3.21
N LEU A 167 -2.46 23.25 2.34
CA LEU A 167 -2.36 22.29 1.25
C LEU A 167 -1.17 22.65 0.34
N LEU A 168 -0.31 21.68 0.05
CA LEU A 168 0.81 21.90 -0.88
C LEU A 168 0.31 22.10 -2.31
N GLU A 169 1.06 22.89 -3.08
CA GLU A 169 0.78 23.05 -4.50
C GLU A 169 0.80 21.71 -5.22
N GLY A 170 -0.23 21.46 -6.02
CA GLY A 170 -0.41 20.19 -6.74
C GLY A 170 -0.99 19.05 -5.90
N ALA A 171 -1.16 19.23 -4.59
CA ALA A 171 -1.79 18.24 -3.73
C ALA A 171 -3.32 18.36 -3.71
N ARG A 172 -3.97 17.28 -3.29
CA ARG A 172 -5.40 17.25 -2.94
C ARG A 172 -5.54 16.85 -1.48
N TRP A 173 -6.57 17.40 -0.81
CA TRP A 173 -6.97 16.87 0.48
C TRP A 173 -7.41 15.41 0.35
N TYR A 174 -6.90 14.54 1.22
CA TYR A 174 -7.19 13.10 1.19
C TYR A 174 -8.70 12.82 1.21
N GLU A 175 -9.41 13.38 2.17
CA GLU A 175 -10.86 13.18 2.30
C GLU A 175 -11.65 13.71 1.08
N ALA A 176 -11.26 14.84 0.53
CA ALA A 176 -11.89 15.38 -0.68
C ALA A 176 -11.61 14.49 -1.89
N ALA A 177 -10.39 13.97 -2.02
CA ALA A 177 -10.04 13.07 -3.10
C ALA A 177 -10.86 11.77 -3.05
N LEU A 178 -11.06 11.21 -1.86
CA LEU A 178 -11.90 10.03 -1.69
C LEU A 178 -13.37 10.35 -2.00
N ALA A 179 -13.90 11.45 -1.45
CA ALA A 179 -15.31 11.83 -1.64
C ALA A 179 -15.68 12.06 -3.12
N ASP A 180 -14.74 12.49 -3.96
CA ASP A 180 -14.93 12.68 -5.39
C ASP A 180 -14.86 11.37 -6.20
N ALA A 181 -14.35 10.28 -5.61
CA ALA A 181 -14.15 9.00 -6.28
C ALA A 181 -15.32 8.02 -6.02
N SER A 182 -15.54 7.12 -6.97
CA SER A 182 -16.54 6.05 -6.81
C SER A 182 -16.16 5.05 -5.73
N THR A 183 -17.17 4.53 -5.02
CA THR A 183 -17.04 3.36 -4.14
C THR A 183 -17.10 2.03 -4.93
N ASP A 184 -17.49 2.07 -6.20
CA ASP A 184 -17.48 0.91 -7.07
C ASP A 184 -16.07 0.72 -7.67
N LEU A 185 -15.51 -0.48 -7.48
CA LEU A 185 -14.24 -0.84 -8.09
C LEU A 185 -14.47 -1.53 -9.44
N ASP A 186 -13.66 -1.15 -10.44
CA ASP A 186 -13.70 -1.77 -11.77
C ASP A 186 -13.56 -3.30 -11.64
N PRO A 187 -14.52 -4.11 -12.15
CA PRO A 187 -14.42 -5.56 -12.14
C PRO A 187 -13.15 -6.09 -12.85
N ALA A 188 -12.66 -5.39 -13.89
CA ALA A 188 -11.44 -5.77 -14.59
C ALA A 188 -10.21 -5.58 -13.72
N LEU A 189 -10.14 -4.48 -12.95
CA LEU A 189 -9.07 -4.26 -11.98
C LEU A 189 -9.08 -5.35 -10.91
N ARG A 190 -10.26 -5.64 -10.34
CA ARG A 190 -10.42 -6.71 -9.35
C ARG A 190 -9.97 -8.07 -9.89
N ALA A 191 -10.36 -8.41 -11.11
CA ALA A 191 -9.97 -9.66 -11.76
C ALA A 191 -8.48 -9.76 -12.10
N SER A 192 -7.74 -8.64 -12.07
CA SER A 192 -6.32 -8.57 -12.36
C SER A 192 -5.43 -8.74 -11.13
N TRP A 193 -5.97 -8.73 -9.91
CA TRP A 193 -5.18 -8.88 -8.68
C TRP A 193 -4.34 -10.14 -8.72
N SER A 194 -3.09 -10.03 -8.27
CA SER A 194 -2.09 -11.08 -8.38
C SER A 194 -1.45 -11.38 -7.03
N PRO A 195 -1.17 -12.66 -6.72
CA PRO A 195 -0.37 -13.04 -5.56
C PRO A 195 1.06 -12.51 -5.63
N ASP A 196 1.50 -12.14 -6.84
CA ASP A 196 2.82 -11.56 -7.11
C ASP A 196 2.90 -10.05 -6.87
N ASP A 197 1.77 -9.38 -6.60
CA ASP A 197 1.76 -7.97 -6.24
C ASP A 197 2.57 -7.71 -4.98
N LEU A 198 3.25 -6.56 -4.92
CA LEU A 198 4.32 -6.31 -3.95
C LEU A 198 3.85 -5.46 -2.76
N TYR A 199 4.48 -5.74 -1.63
CA TYR A 199 4.67 -4.85 -0.51
C TYR A 199 6.16 -4.55 -0.37
N ILE A 200 6.52 -3.29 -0.10
CA ILE A 200 7.91 -2.88 0.09
C ILE A 200 8.12 -2.49 1.54
N LEU A 201 9.11 -3.11 2.19
CA LEU A 201 9.53 -2.77 3.54
C LEU A 201 10.91 -2.14 3.53
N TYR A 202 11.01 -0.88 3.90
CA TYR A 202 12.29 -0.23 4.10
C TYR A 202 12.83 -0.52 5.51
N THR A 203 13.99 -1.16 5.56
CA THR A 203 14.66 -1.48 6.82
C THR A 203 15.84 -0.55 7.04
N GLY A 204 15.93 0.05 8.25
CA GLY A 204 17.11 0.80 8.68
C GLY A 204 18.28 -0.16 8.88
N GLY A 205 19.34 0.00 8.07
CA GLY A 205 20.60 -0.69 8.30
C GLY A 205 21.42 -0.01 9.40
N THR A 206 22.17 -0.78 10.18
CA THR A 206 23.09 -0.24 11.22
C THR A 206 24.26 0.54 10.62
N THR A 207 24.44 0.53 9.31
CA THR A 207 25.65 1.04 8.62
C THR A 207 25.37 1.81 7.32
N GLY A 208 24.15 2.30 7.08
CA GLY A 208 23.85 3.02 5.82
C GLY A 208 22.41 3.45 5.66
N MET A 209 22.10 3.99 4.48
CA MET A 209 20.74 4.40 4.11
C MET A 209 19.79 3.19 4.09
N PRO A 210 18.49 3.38 4.37
CA PRO A 210 17.51 2.30 4.35
C PRO A 210 17.47 1.60 2.99
N LYS A 211 17.23 0.28 3.01
CA LYS A 211 17.06 -0.53 1.80
C LYS A 211 15.65 -1.08 1.73
N GLY A 212 15.05 -1.01 0.55
CA GLY A 212 13.75 -1.61 0.29
C GLY A 212 13.86 -3.12 0.11
N VAL A 213 13.09 -3.86 0.89
CA VAL A 213 12.88 -5.30 0.72
C VAL A 213 11.51 -5.51 0.11
N MET A 214 11.46 -6.16 -1.03
CA MET A 214 10.22 -6.47 -1.74
C MET A 214 9.69 -7.83 -1.29
N TRP A 215 8.43 -7.84 -0.88
CA TRP A 215 7.69 -9.04 -0.53
C TRP A 215 6.52 -9.20 -1.50
N ARG A 216 6.38 -10.38 -2.10
CA ARG A 216 5.14 -10.75 -2.79
C ARG A 216 4.06 -10.92 -1.71
N GLN A 217 2.83 -10.54 -2.04
CA GLN A 217 1.73 -10.66 -1.08
C GLN A 217 1.50 -12.13 -0.66
N ASP A 218 1.68 -13.07 -1.59
CA ASP A 218 1.60 -14.50 -1.30
C ASP A 218 2.63 -14.95 -0.23
N ASP A 219 3.86 -14.44 -0.29
CA ASP A 219 4.93 -14.78 0.65
C ASP A 219 4.70 -14.24 2.08
N LEU A 220 3.74 -13.33 2.27
CA LEU A 220 3.36 -12.83 3.59
C LEU A 220 2.42 -13.80 4.34
N PHE A 221 1.80 -14.76 3.65
CA PHE A 221 0.86 -15.74 4.21
C PHE A 221 1.45 -17.15 4.32
N ASN A 222 2.55 -17.44 3.64
CA ASN A 222 3.24 -18.72 3.60
C ASN A 222 4.63 -18.62 4.21
#